data_d80422c76aedd2eb03a7ac8324ede7a5
#
_entry.id   d80422c76aedd2eb03a7ac8324ede7a5
#
_cell.length_a   1.000
_cell.length_b   1.000
_cell.length_c   1.000
_cell.angle_alpha   90.00
_cell.angle_beta   90.00
_cell.angle_gamma   90.00
#
_symmetry.space_group_name_H-M   'P 1'
#
loop_
_entity.id
_entity.type
_entity.pdbx_description
1 polymer ?
#
loop_
_entity_poly.entity_id
_entity_poly.type
_entity_poly.pdbx_seq_one_letter_code
_entity_poly.pdbx_strand_id
1 'polypeptide(L)'
;MEMPIPTQISVSTLTLADFLLKTNREKPEITGGCVLLTTATLTTSMILMALKISYKNSDDPVQKRLLKQKIRAIFGSQQKIAEAADHDLAVFDAYRKILKSKSKSRAGKLTQSLNKATDSLLDVCKVIYKAINDTERSMPIVQATVLSDLEAGKLILEAVYKGILALAEGNIQSMPAEAQKLYDKRKTAEQDRLDV
;
A
#
# COMPACT_ATOMS: atom_id res chain seq x y z
N MET A 1 28.83 -24.05 9.27
CA MET A 1 27.52 -24.00 9.93
C MET A 1 26.88 -22.71 9.48
N GLU A 2 26.09 -22.76 8.40
CA GLU A 2 25.38 -21.58 7.87
C GLU A 2 24.31 -21.19 8.87
N MET A 3 24.41 -19.96 9.37
CA MET A 3 23.32 -19.36 10.17
C MET A 3 22.08 -19.25 9.27
N PRO A 4 20.92 -19.72 9.71
CA PRO A 4 19.70 -19.55 8.93
C PRO A 4 19.49 -18.07 8.66
N ILE A 5 19.23 -17.73 7.39
CA ILE A 5 18.80 -16.39 6.96
C ILE A 5 17.60 -16.04 7.86
N PRO A 6 17.62 -14.92 8.60
CA PRO A 6 16.49 -14.56 9.43
C PRO A 6 15.24 -14.52 8.56
N THR A 7 14.27 -15.33 8.89
CA THR A 7 12.97 -15.40 8.20
C THR A 7 12.41 -13.99 8.19
N GLN A 8 12.24 -13.43 7.01
CA GLN A 8 11.70 -12.09 6.84
C GLN A 8 10.32 -12.04 7.49
N ILE A 9 10.15 -11.22 8.51
CA ILE A 9 8.87 -11.09 9.23
C ILE A 9 7.85 -10.52 8.25
N SER A 10 6.81 -11.29 7.93
CA SER A 10 5.66 -10.75 7.20
C SER A 10 4.77 -9.94 8.14
N VAL A 11 4.32 -8.78 7.69
CA VAL A 11 3.39 -7.91 8.44
C VAL A 11 2.11 -8.67 8.82
N SER A 12 1.65 -9.55 7.94
CA SER A 12 0.43 -10.34 8.15
C SER A 12 0.53 -11.35 9.31
N THR A 13 1.73 -11.66 9.79
CA THR A 13 1.98 -12.57 10.92
C THR A 13 2.13 -11.86 12.26
N LEU A 14 2.22 -10.53 12.26
CA LEU A 14 2.31 -9.74 13.49
C LEU A 14 0.94 -9.62 14.16
N THR A 15 0.94 -9.71 15.49
CA THR A 15 -0.23 -9.24 16.25
C THR A 15 -0.35 -7.72 16.13
N LEU A 16 -1.55 -7.17 16.29
CA LEU A 16 -1.74 -5.73 16.31
C LEU A 16 -0.89 -5.06 17.41
N ALA A 17 -0.78 -5.70 18.57
CA ALA A 17 0.03 -5.22 19.68
C ALA A 17 1.53 -5.13 19.30
N ASP A 18 2.06 -6.17 18.64
CA ASP A 18 3.45 -6.18 18.16
C ASP A 18 3.67 -5.11 17.07
N PHE A 19 2.71 -4.97 16.16
CA PHE A 19 2.77 -3.95 15.10
C PHE A 19 2.86 -2.54 15.70
N LEU A 20 1.98 -2.21 16.65
CA LEU A 20 1.98 -0.92 17.34
C LEU A 20 3.28 -0.69 18.12
N LEU A 21 3.74 -1.71 18.87
CA LEU A 21 4.97 -1.61 19.65
C LEU A 21 6.20 -1.40 18.75
N LYS A 22 6.27 -2.04 17.59
CA LYS A 22 7.37 -1.92 16.62
C LYS A 22 7.35 -0.60 15.85
N THR A 23 6.17 -0.02 15.66
CA THR A 23 5.99 1.29 15.01
C THR A 23 6.34 2.45 15.95
N ASN A 24 5.88 2.38 17.22
CA ASN A 24 6.00 3.47 18.19
C ASN A 24 7.32 3.44 18.97
N ARG A 25 8.45 3.43 18.25
CA ARG A 25 9.79 3.46 18.83
C ARG A 25 10.60 4.61 18.23
N GLU A 26 11.55 5.16 19.01
CA GLU A 26 12.52 6.15 18.49
C GLU A 26 13.32 5.59 17.28
N LYS A 27 13.55 4.28 17.26
CA LYS A 27 14.15 3.55 16.12
C LYS A 27 13.15 2.52 15.63
N PRO A 28 12.15 2.93 14.83
CA PRO A 28 11.07 2.06 14.40
C PRO A 28 11.59 0.87 13.57
N GLU A 29 10.95 -0.26 13.76
CA GLU A 29 11.17 -1.45 12.94
C GLU A 29 10.16 -1.49 11.76
N ILE A 30 9.05 -0.77 11.89
CA ILE A 30 7.99 -0.62 10.91
C ILE A 30 7.99 0.80 10.37
N THR A 31 7.95 0.95 9.06
CA THR A 31 7.98 2.23 8.35
C THR A 31 6.60 2.87 8.26
N GLY A 32 6.56 4.17 7.96
CA GLY A 32 5.32 4.86 7.61
C GLY A 32 4.65 4.26 6.37
N GLY A 33 5.42 3.83 5.36
CA GLY A 33 4.92 3.13 4.19
C GLY A 33 4.20 1.84 4.54
N CYS A 34 4.84 1.01 5.37
CA CYS A 34 4.24 -0.22 5.87
C CYS A 34 2.94 0.03 6.67
N VAL A 35 2.89 1.09 7.50
CA VAL A 35 1.66 1.48 8.22
C VAL A 35 0.54 1.83 7.25
N LEU A 36 0.81 2.67 6.25
CA LEU A 36 -0.19 3.07 5.26
C LEU A 36 -0.69 1.88 4.43
N LEU A 37 0.22 1.00 3.98
CA LEU A 37 -0.13 -0.18 3.20
C LEU A 37 -0.93 -1.20 4.02
N THR A 38 -0.62 -1.37 5.30
CA THR A 38 -1.40 -2.19 6.22
C THR A 38 -2.81 -1.60 6.40
N THR A 39 -2.91 -0.28 6.54
CA THR A 39 -4.20 0.41 6.62
C THR A 39 -5.03 0.17 5.36
N ALA A 40 -4.44 0.28 4.16
CA ALA A 40 -5.14 -0.04 2.91
C ALA A 40 -5.58 -1.51 2.83
N THR A 41 -4.76 -2.44 3.34
CA THR A 41 -5.10 -3.88 3.38
C THR A 41 -6.31 -4.13 4.29
N LEU A 42 -6.35 -3.51 5.47
CA LEU A 42 -7.50 -3.59 6.39
C LEU A 42 -8.74 -2.95 5.77
N THR A 43 -8.57 -1.80 5.13
CA THR A 43 -9.67 -1.09 4.46
C THR A 43 -10.27 -1.92 3.32
N THR A 44 -9.44 -2.56 2.49
CA THR A 44 -9.93 -3.47 1.44
C THR A 44 -10.66 -4.69 2.01
N SER A 45 -10.30 -5.15 3.23
CA SER A 45 -11.05 -6.21 3.92
C SER A 45 -12.47 -5.76 4.30
N MET A 46 -12.63 -4.53 4.77
CA MET A 46 -13.95 -3.94 5.06
C MET A 46 -14.79 -3.82 3.78
N ILE A 47 -14.21 -3.33 2.69
CA ILE A 47 -14.89 -3.26 1.39
C ILE A 47 -15.31 -4.65 0.91
N LEU A 48 -14.44 -5.65 1.02
CA LEU A 48 -14.75 -7.04 0.68
C LEU A 48 -15.89 -7.62 1.52
N MET A 49 -15.94 -7.28 2.80
CA MET A 49 -17.05 -7.67 3.69
C MET A 49 -18.39 -7.15 3.14
N ALA A 50 -18.47 -5.86 2.84
CA ALA A 50 -19.71 -5.24 2.32
C ALA A 50 -20.14 -5.82 0.97
N LEU A 51 -19.20 -6.06 0.06
CA LEU A 51 -19.45 -6.73 -1.22
C LEU A 51 -19.97 -8.16 -1.04
N LYS A 52 -19.39 -8.93 -0.10
CA LYS A 52 -19.80 -10.31 0.19
C LYS A 52 -21.18 -10.37 0.83
N ILE A 53 -21.50 -9.43 1.73
CA ILE A 53 -22.86 -9.32 2.32
C ILE A 53 -23.88 -9.05 1.21
N SER A 54 -23.60 -8.07 0.34
CA SER A 54 -24.49 -7.75 -0.79
C SER A 54 -24.64 -8.93 -1.76
N TYR A 55 -23.55 -9.65 -2.05
CA TYR A 55 -23.59 -10.85 -2.90
C TYR A 55 -24.47 -11.97 -2.30
N LYS A 56 -24.32 -12.21 -0.99
CA LYS A 56 -25.09 -13.26 -0.29
C LYS A 56 -26.59 -12.96 -0.32
N ASN A 57 -26.97 -11.70 -0.14
CA ASN A 57 -28.34 -11.28 0.04
C ASN A 57 -29.05 -10.82 -1.24
N SER A 58 -28.37 -10.78 -2.38
CA SER A 58 -29.01 -10.49 -3.67
C SER A 58 -29.70 -11.74 -4.22
N ASP A 59 -30.87 -11.58 -4.81
CA ASP A 59 -31.55 -12.63 -5.58
C ASP A 59 -31.39 -12.41 -7.11
N ASP A 60 -30.91 -11.24 -7.53
CA ASP A 60 -30.67 -10.93 -8.95
C ASP A 60 -29.37 -11.59 -9.47
N PRO A 61 -29.47 -12.50 -10.44
CA PRO A 61 -28.31 -13.17 -11.05
C PRO A 61 -27.32 -12.20 -11.71
N VAL A 62 -27.82 -11.08 -12.28
CA VAL A 62 -26.98 -10.07 -12.94
C VAL A 62 -26.16 -9.32 -11.88
N GLN A 63 -26.80 -8.84 -10.82
CA GLN A 63 -26.16 -8.18 -9.69
C GLN A 63 -25.13 -9.13 -9.04
N LYS A 64 -25.47 -10.39 -8.80
CA LYS A 64 -24.53 -11.40 -8.25
C LYS A 64 -23.29 -11.55 -9.12
N ARG A 65 -23.44 -11.61 -10.43
CA ARG A 65 -22.31 -11.71 -11.35
C ARG A 65 -21.39 -10.49 -11.26
N LEU A 66 -21.95 -9.27 -11.22
CA LEU A 66 -21.21 -8.03 -11.07
C LEU A 66 -20.46 -7.97 -9.72
N LEU A 67 -21.16 -8.27 -8.61
CA LEU A 67 -20.56 -8.31 -7.27
C LEU A 67 -19.41 -9.32 -7.20
N LYS A 68 -19.58 -10.51 -7.80
CA LYS A 68 -18.51 -11.53 -7.86
C LYS A 68 -17.27 -11.03 -8.61
N GLN A 69 -17.44 -10.26 -9.69
CA GLN A 69 -16.32 -9.64 -10.41
C GLN A 69 -15.61 -8.60 -9.54
N LYS A 70 -16.38 -7.74 -8.83
CA LYS A 70 -15.83 -6.72 -7.94
C LYS A 70 -15.10 -7.33 -6.74
N ILE A 71 -15.65 -8.36 -6.12
CA ILE A 71 -14.97 -9.12 -5.04
C ILE A 71 -13.60 -9.63 -5.52
N ARG A 72 -13.52 -10.22 -6.72
CA ARG A 72 -12.25 -10.71 -7.27
C ARG A 72 -11.26 -9.58 -7.54
N ALA A 73 -11.73 -8.45 -8.08
CA ALA A 73 -10.90 -7.29 -8.39
C ALA A 73 -10.30 -6.67 -7.11
N ILE A 74 -11.14 -6.42 -6.09
CA ILE A 74 -10.69 -5.86 -4.80
C ILE A 74 -9.78 -6.84 -4.06
N PHE A 75 -10.09 -8.14 -4.06
CA PHE A 75 -9.22 -9.16 -3.46
C PHE A 75 -7.84 -9.19 -4.13
N GLY A 76 -7.77 -9.14 -5.46
CA GLY A 76 -6.50 -9.06 -6.17
C GLY A 76 -5.70 -7.78 -5.88
N SER A 77 -6.37 -6.65 -5.66
CA SER A 77 -5.72 -5.41 -5.20
C SER A 77 -5.23 -5.55 -3.76
N GLN A 78 -6.02 -6.13 -2.86
CA GLN A 78 -5.64 -6.39 -1.47
C GLN A 78 -4.35 -7.20 -1.36
N GLN A 79 -4.26 -8.30 -2.11
CA GLN A 79 -3.05 -9.15 -2.10
C GLN A 79 -1.80 -8.36 -2.50
N LYS A 80 -1.88 -7.57 -3.58
CA LYS A 80 -0.76 -6.75 -4.05
C LYS A 80 -0.36 -5.65 -3.06
N ILE A 81 -1.34 -5.06 -2.36
CA ILE A 81 -1.08 -4.05 -1.32
C ILE A 81 -0.40 -4.70 -0.10
N ALA A 82 -0.84 -5.88 0.32
CA ALA A 82 -0.21 -6.63 1.41
C ALA A 82 1.22 -7.04 1.08
N GLU A 83 1.47 -7.55 -0.14
CA GLU A 83 2.82 -7.87 -0.63
C GLU A 83 3.71 -6.61 -0.66
N ALA A 84 3.16 -5.45 -1.03
CA ALA A 84 3.90 -4.20 -1.01
C ALA A 84 4.28 -3.76 0.41
N ALA A 85 3.46 -4.04 1.44
CA ALA A 85 3.80 -3.77 2.84
C ALA A 85 5.02 -4.59 3.31
N ASP A 86 5.07 -5.88 2.98
CA ASP A 86 6.22 -6.74 3.28
C ASP A 86 7.46 -6.30 2.50
N HIS A 87 7.29 -5.90 1.23
CA HIS A 87 8.38 -5.38 0.41
C HIS A 87 8.96 -4.07 0.97
N ASP A 88 8.12 -3.16 1.45
CA ASP A 88 8.54 -1.88 2.05
C ASP A 88 9.45 -2.12 3.28
N LEU A 89 9.08 -3.07 4.14
CA LEU A 89 9.94 -3.49 5.27
C LEU A 89 11.29 -4.03 4.80
N ALA A 90 11.30 -4.87 3.78
CA ALA A 90 12.53 -5.46 3.25
C ALA A 90 13.48 -4.39 2.68
N VAL A 91 12.93 -3.43 1.93
CA VAL A 91 13.70 -2.31 1.37
C VAL A 91 14.26 -1.43 2.48
N PHE A 92 13.48 -1.17 3.51
CA PHE A 92 13.93 -0.39 4.67
C PHE A 92 15.04 -1.08 5.45
N ASP A 93 14.93 -2.37 5.69
CA ASP A 93 16.00 -3.15 6.34
C ASP A 93 17.29 -3.17 5.52
N ALA A 94 17.18 -3.30 4.21
CA ALA A 94 18.33 -3.20 3.31
C ALA A 94 18.97 -1.81 3.39
N TYR A 95 18.19 -0.75 3.36
CA TYR A 95 18.64 0.63 3.51
C TYR A 95 19.38 0.85 4.83
N ARG A 96 18.81 0.38 5.97
CA ARG A 96 19.46 0.46 7.29
C ARG A 96 20.82 -0.26 7.34
N LYS A 97 20.94 -1.42 6.69
CA LYS A 97 22.20 -2.17 6.59
C LYS A 97 23.26 -1.36 5.79
N ILE A 98 22.84 -0.72 4.69
CA ILE A 98 23.72 0.13 3.89
C ILE A 98 24.17 1.35 4.69
N LEU A 99 23.30 1.98 5.48
CA LEU A 99 23.64 3.12 6.33
C LEU A 99 24.74 2.79 7.34
N LYS A 100 24.77 1.58 7.87
CA LYS A 100 25.81 1.11 8.82
C LYS A 100 27.11 0.68 8.15
N SER A 101 27.12 0.51 6.82
CA SER A 101 28.27 0.06 6.06
C SER A 101 29.33 1.16 5.94
N LYS A 102 30.61 0.79 6.07
CA LYS A 102 31.78 1.65 5.84
C LYS A 102 32.33 1.55 4.41
N SER A 103 31.62 0.90 3.48
CA SER A 103 32.05 0.67 2.10
C SER A 103 32.20 1.98 1.32
N LYS A 104 33.24 2.07 0.49
CA LYS A 104 33.44 3.19 -0.45
C LYS A 104 32.26 3.37 -1.44
N SER A 105 31.55 2.30 -1.76
CA SER A 105 30.37 2.31 -2.66
C SER A 105 29.06 2.64 -1.94
N ARG A 106 29.09 3.06 -0.66
CA ARG A 106 27.90 3.32 0.17
C ARG A 106 26.97 4.34 -0.47
N ALA A 107 27.48 5.45 -0.97
CA ALA A 107 26.65 6.52 -1.55
C ALA A 107 25.79 6.01 -2.73
N GLY A 108 26.41 5.32 -3.70
CA GLY A 108 25.68 4.76 -4.83
C GLY A 108 24.65 3.69 -4.43
N LYS A 109 24.96 2.85 -3.42
CA LYS A 109 24.03 1.86 -2.91
C LYS A 109 22.82 2.51 -2.18
N LEU A 110 23.05 3.63 -1.46
CA LEU A 110 21.96 4.39 -0.83
C LEU A 110 21.03 4.98 -1.88
N THR A 111 21.56 5.62 -2.91
CA THR A 111 20.75 6.15 -4.03
C THR A 111 19.93 5.04 -4.68
N GLN A 112 20.55 3.90 -4.99
CA GLN A 112 19.84 2.77 -5.58
C GLN A 112 18.71 2.23 -4.67
N SER A 113 18.96 2.15 -3.36
CA SER A 113 17.95 1.71 -2.39
C SER A 113 16.79 2.70 -2.30
N LEU A 114 17.10 4.00 -2.34
CA LEU A 114 16.10 5.07 -2.32
C LEU A 114 15.23 5.05 -3.59
N ASN A 115 15.84 4.84 -4.75
CA ASN A 115 15.13 4.68 -6.02
C ASN A 115 14.14 3.50 -5.94
N LYS A 116 14.59 2.33 -5.47
CA LYS A 116 13.74 1.15 -5.31
C LYS A 116 12.56 1.38 -4.36
N ALA A 117 12.81 2.07 -3.23
CA ALA A 117 11.77 2.43 -2.29
C ALA A 117 10.71 3.33 -2.95
N THR A 118 11.15 4.35 -3.69
CA THR A 118 10.25 5.29 -4.37
C THR A 118 9.48 4.62 -5.52
N ASP A 119 10.15 3.76 -6.30
CA ASP A 119 9.49 2.96 -7.35
C ASP A 119 8.35 2.13 -6.76
N SER A 120 8.59 1.43 -5.65
CA SER A 120 7.59 0.61 -4.98
C SER A 120 6.39 1.43 -4.50
N LEU A 121 6.63 2.61 -3.91
CA LEU A 121 5.57 3.51 -3.47
C LEU A 121 4.72 4.03 -4.64
N LEU A 122 5.34 4.46 -5.73
CA LEU A 122 4.61 4.96 -6.91
C LEU A 122 3.87 3.83 -7.66
N ASP A 123 4.42 2.61 -7.68
CA ASP A 123 3.74 1.49 -8.33
C ASP A 123 2.52 0.99 -7.52
N VAL A 124 2.61 0.99 -6.19
CA VAL A 124 1.45 0.60 -5.35
C VAL A 124 0.34 1.67 -5.39
N CYS A 125 0.64 2.94 -5.65
CA CYS A 125 -0.37 3.98 -5.90
C CYS A 125 -1.34 3.55 -7.00
N LYS A 126 -0.86 2.97 -8.10
CA LYS A 126 -1.70 2.47 -9.19
C LYS A 126 -2.67 1.38 -8.74
N VAL A 127 -2.22 0.51 -7.83
CA VAL A 127 -3.04 -0.57 -7.27
C VAL A 127 -4.12 -0.01 -6.35
N ILE A 128 -3.76 0.97 -5.51
CA ILE A 128 -4.70 1.64 -4.59
C ILE A 128 -5.73 2.44 -5.40
N TYR A 129 -5.29 3.20 -6.40
CA TYR A 129 -6.20 3.93 -7.30
C TYR A 129 -7.20 3.00 -7.98
N LYS A 130 -6.73 1.84 -8.46
CA LYS A 130 -7.62 0.83 -9.00
C LYS A 130 -8.65 0.34 -7.97
N ALA A 131 -8.23 0.13 -6.72
CA ALA A 131 -9.14 -0.29 -5.65
C ALA A 131 -10.17 0.81 -5.32
N ILE A 132 -9.79 2.10 -5.31
CA ILE A 132 -10.69 3.24 -5.15
C ILE A 132 -11.77 3.22 -6.23
N ASN A 133 -11.38 3.13 -7.51
CA ASN A 133 -12.31 3.12 -8.64
C ASN A 133 -13.23 1.88 -8.63
N ASP A 134 -12.68 0.70 -8.28
CA ASP A 134 -13.50 -0.51 -8.17
C ASP A 134 -14.49 -0.42 -7.01
N THR A 135 -14.13 0.24 -5.91
CA THR A 135 -15.02 0.52 -4.77
C THR A 135 -16.15 1.47 -5.20
N GLU A 136 -15.83 2.59 -5.82
CA GLU A 136 -16.81 3.57 -6.30
C GLU A 136 -17.81 2.95 -7.28
N ARG A 137 -17.33 2.21 -8.28
CA ARG A 137 -18.18 1.50 -9.25
C ARG A 137 -19.00 0.37 -8.61
N SER A 138 -18.72 0.00 -7.36
CA SER A 138 -19.49 -1.00 -6.63
C SER A 138 -20.66 -0.38 -5.85
N MET A 139 -20.62 0.91 -5.52
CA MET A 139 -21.66 1.58 -4.72
C MET A 139 -23.09 1.41 -5.28
N PRO A 140 -23.32 1.55 -6.61
CA PRO A 140 -24.68 1.39 -7.15
C PRO A 140 -25.24 -0.04 -7.07
N ILE A 141 -24.42 -1.04 -6.81
CA ILE A 141 -24.83 -2.46 -6.83
C ILE A 141 -24.76 -3.14 -5.46
N VAL A 142 -24.39 -2.40 -4.41
CA VAL A 142 -24.42 -2.94 -3.03
C VAL A 142 -25.72 -2.60 -2.34
N GLN A 143 -26.02 -3.33 -1.27
CA GLN A 143 -27.17 -3.05 -0.41
C GLN A 143 -26.97 -1.73 0.36
N ALA A 144 -28.04 -1.00 0.56
CA ALA A 144 -28.04 0.26 1.31
C ALA A 144 -27.45 0.12 2.73
N THR A 145 -27.66 -1.03 3.36
CA THR A 145 -27.19 -1.33 4.73
C THR A 145 -25.66 -1.38 4.87
N VAL A 146 -24.92 -1.55 3.78
CA VAL A 146 -23.44 -1.63 3.77
C VAL A 146 -22.81 -0.59 2.85
N LEU A 147 -23.59 0.35 2.32
CA LEU A 147 -23.09 1.41 1.44
C LEU A 147 -22.10 2.31 2.19
N SER A 148 -22.40 2.67 3.44
CA SER A 148 -21.51 3.48 4.28
C SER A 148 -20.14 2.86 4.51
N ASP A 149 -20.03 1.52 4.54
CA ASP A 149 -18.73 0.83 4.65
C ASP A 149 -17.89 1.02 3.38
N LEU A 150 -18.53 1.06 2.19
CA LEU A 150 -17.82 1.36 0.94
C LEU A 150 -17.39 2.82 0.87
N GLU A 151 -18.25 3.75 1.27
CA GLU A 151 -17.95 5.19 1.29
C GLU A 151 -16.76 5.47 2.24
N ALA A 152 -16.82 4.95 3.46
CA ALA A 152 -15.73 5.05 4.42
C ALA A 152 -14.45 4.39 3.89
N GLY A 153 -14.58 3.21 3.28
CA GLY A 153 -13.46 2.51 2.66
C GLY A 153 -12.79 3.30 1.53
N LYS A 154 -13.57 3.95 0.67
CA LYS A 154 -13.07 4.83 -0.39
C LYS A 154 -12.27 5.99 0.21
N LEU A 155 -12.83 6.71 1.18
CA LEU A 155 -12.18 7.85 1.85
C LEU A 155 -10.86 7.47 2.50
N ILE A 156 -10.79 6.31 3.17
CA ILE A 156 -9.56 5.82 3.78
C ILE A 156 -8.52 5.48 2.71
N LEU A 157 -8.90 4.82 1.61
CA LEU A 157 -7.98 4.51 0.51
C LEU A 157 -7.44 5.77 -0.16
N GLU A 158 -8.25 6.81 -0.34
CA GLU A 158 -7.82 8.12 -0.86
C GLU A 158 -6.82 8.80 0.08
N ALA A 159 -7.08 8.75 1.39
CA ALA A 159 -6.15 9.28 2.38
C ALA A 159 -4.82 8.51 2.38
N VAL A 160 -4.85 7.18 2.30
CA VAL A 160 -3.65 6.35 2.17
C VAL A 160 -2.90 6.67 0.89
N TYR A 161 -3.58 6.81 -0.24
CA TYR A 161 -2.97 7.19 -1.52
C TYR A 161 -2.17 8.50 -1.40
N LYS A 162 -2.80 9.55 -0.85
CA LYS A 162 -2.15 10.84 -0.59
C LYS A 162 -0.97 10.71 0.37
N GLY A 163 -1.11 9.90 1.42
CA GLY A 163 -0.04 9.62 2.38
C GLY A 163 1.18 8.95 1.72
N ILE A 164 0.96 7.99 0.82
CA ILE A 164 2.04 7.32 0.08
C ILE A 164 2.76 8.30 -0.86
N LEU A 165 2.02 9.20 -1.53
CA LEU A 165 2.63 10.25 -2.35
C LEU A 165 3.49 11.22 -1.52
N ALA A 166 3.06 11.55 -0.29
CA ALA A 166 3.87 12.36 0.63
C ALA A 166 5.16 11.65 1.06
N LEU A 167 5.13 10.34 1.30
CA LEU A 167 6.34 9.55 1.58
C LEU A 167 7.27 9.48 0.37
N ALA A 168 6.71 9.29 -0.83
CA ALA A 168 7.49 9.32 -2.08
C ALA A 168 8.17 10.67 -2.27
N GLU A 169 7.49 11.78 -1.98
CA GLU A 169 8.06 13.14 -2.00
C GLU A 169 9.29 13.25 -1.09
N GLY A 170 9.18 12.80 0.18
CA GLY A 170 10.32 12.80 1.11
C GLY A 170 11.54 12.02 0.60
N ASN A 171 11.28 10.90 -0.09
CA ASN A 171 12.34 10.13 -0.74
C ASN A 171 12.95 10.90 -1.92
N ILE A 172 12.12 11.49 -2.78
CA ILE A 172 12.55 12.25 -3.98
C ILE A 172 13.44 13.42 -3.57
N GLN A 173 13.07 14.19 -2.56
CA GLN A 173 13.86 15.31 -2.05
C GLN A 173 15.27 14.90 -1.57
N SER A 174 15.43 13.64 -1.20
CA SER A 174 16.72 13.08 -0.77
C SER A 174 17.57 12.52 -1.92
N MET A 175 17.09 12.59 -3.17
CA MET A 175 17.78 12.08 -4.36
C MET A 175 18.69 13.15 -4.99
N PRO A 176 19.68 12.75 -5.86
CA PRO A 176 20.37 13.68 -6.74
C PRO A 176 19.39 14.39 -7.70
N ALA A 177 19.68 15.66 -8.06
CA ALA A 177 18.80 16.53 -8.82
C ALA A 177 18.26 15.93 -10.15
N GLU A 178 19.08 15.16 -10.87
CA GLU A 178 18.65 14.49 -12.10
C GLU A 178 17.58 13.43 -11.85
N ALA A 179 17.75 12.64 -10.79
CA ALA A 179 16.76 11.65 -10.39
C ALA A 179 15.47 12.32 -9.90
N GLN A 180 15.56 13.42 -9.12
CA GLN A 180 14.42 14.18 -8.66
C GLN A 180 13.49 14.54 -9.83
N LYS A 181 14.00 15.13 -10.91
CA LYS A 181 13.20 15.53 -12.08
C LYS A 181 12.40 14.39 -12.70
N LEU A 182 12.96 13.18 -12.73
CA LEU A 182 12.30 12.00 -13.26
C LEU A 182 11.14 11.55 -12.34
N TYR A 183 11.43 11.46 -11.04
CA TYR A 183 10.45 10.99 -10.07
C TYR A 183 9.35 12.01 -9.78
N ASP A 184 9.64 13.31 -9.85
CA ASP A 184 8.64 14.37 -9.75
C ASP A 184 7.58 14.25 -10.85
N LYS A 185 7.98 14.00 -12.09
CA LYS A 185 7.02 13.77 -13.19
C LYS A 185 6.12 12.56 -12.94
N ARG A 186 6.69 11.46 -12.42
CA ARG A 186 5.92 10.26 -12.09
C ARG A 186 4.94 10.49 -10.96
N LYS A 187 5.39 11.21 -9.91
CA LYS A 187 4.55 11.55 -8.76
C LYS A 187 3.40 12.47 -9.18
N THR A 188 3.68 13.53 -9.96
CA THR A 188 2.65 14.43 -10.50
C THR A 188 1.61 13.66 -11.30
N ALA A 189 2.03 12.72 -12.16
CA ALA A 189 1.10 11.89 -12.92
C ALA A 189 0.20 11.01 -12.03
N GLU A 190 0.67 10.59 -10.85
CA GLU A 190 -0.17 9.88 -9.89
C GLU A 190 -1.09 10.87 -9.11
N GLN A 191 -0.63 12.07 -8.79
CA GLN A 191 -1.47 13.11 -8.16
C GLN A 191 -2.65 13.48 -9.04
N ASP A 192 -2.40 13.77 -10.33
CA ASP A 192 -3.42 14.13 -11.30
C ASP A 192 -4.51 13.06 -11.46
N ARG A 193 -4.20 11.77 -11.20
CA ARG A 193 -5.20 10.68 -11.26
C ARG A 193 -6.28 10.77 -10.20
N LEU A 194 -5.96 11.28 -9.01
CA LEU A 194 -6.91 11.35 -7.90
C LEU A 194 -7.78 12.61 -7.99
N ASP A 195 -7.28 13.66 -8.66
CA ASP A 195 -7.96 14.97 -8.77
C ASP A 195 -8.93 15.04 -9.97
N VAL A 196 -9.04 13.97 -10.78
CA VAL A 196 -9.98 13.79 -11.90
C VAL A 196 -11.20 12.98 -11.46
#